data_3364365aa218fede2824111b99b10962
#
_entry.id   3364365aa218fede2824111b99b10962
#
_cell.length_a   1.000
_cell.length_b   1.000
_cell.length_c   1.000
_cell.angle_alpha   90.00
_cell.angle_beta   90.00
_cell.angle_gamma   90.00
#
_symmetry.space_group_name_H-M   'P 1'
#
loop_
_entity.id
_entity.type
_entity.pdbx_description
1 polymer ?
#
loop_
_entity_poly.entity_id
_entity_poly.type
_entity_poly.pdbx_seq_one_letter_code
_entity_poly.pdbx_strand_id
1 'polypeptide(L)'
;TQQDTERLLENTSDQVKLILDTGHMLFAQGNFIEVANNFRERIIHVHCKDMRKNVLEKSLKEDLSFRQAFLEGAFTVPGDGFIDYEPLLTFLKKSNYNGWLVVEAEQDPAKANPLEYAKIGHNYLSNVCKKIDLEIDL
;
A
#
# COMPACT_ATOMS: atom_id res chain seq x y z
N THR A 1 -11.86 8.18 0.18
CA THR A 1 -10.79 9.16 -0.08
C THR A 1 -9.94 9.38 1.15
N GLN A 2 -8.77 10.04 1.00
CA GLN A 2 -7.94 10.46 2.14
C GLN A 2 -8.75 11.27 3.15
N GLN A 3 -9.49 12.26 2.68
CA GLN A 3 -10.32 13.12 3.54
C GLN A 3 -11.37 12.33 4.34
N ASP A 4 -11.98 11.31 3.75
CA ASP A 4 -12.95 10.46 4.46
C ASP A 4 -12.25 9.61 5.53
N THR A 5 -11.06 9.10 5.24
CA THR A 5 -10.24 8.35 6.20
C THR A 5 -9.84 9.24 7.37
N GLU A 6 -9.31 10.42 7.11
CA GLU A 6 -8.91 11.40 8.14
C GLU A 6 -10.10 11.81 8.98
N ARG A 7 -11.23 12.17 8.34
CA ARG A 7 -12.48 12.52 9.05
C ARG A 7 -12.98 11.38 9.94
N LEU A 8 -12.90 10.13 9.49
CA LEU A 8 -13.29 8.98 10.30
C LEU A 8 -12.39 8.86 11.53
N LEU A 9 -11.07 8.95 11.34
CA LEU A 9 -10.10 8.78 12.42
C LEU A 9 -10.16 9.93 13.44
N GLU A 10 -10.39 11.16 13.00
CA GLU A 10 -10.56 12.34 13.85
C GLU A 10 -11.83 12.27 14.71
N ASN A 11 -12.89 11.64 14.21
CA ASN A 11 -14.20 11.57 14.87
C ASN A 11 -14.46 10.22 15.56
N THR A 12 -13.43 9.40 15.74
CA THR A 12 -13.52 8.10 16.44
C THR A 12 -12.46 7.96 17.51
N SER A 13 -12.76 7.13 18.51
CA SER A 13 -11.78 6.82 19.57
C SER A 13 -10.61 6.00 19.06
N ASP A 14 -9.55 5.92 19.86
CA ASP A 14 -8.34 5.13 19.57
C ASP A 14 -8.56 3.63 19.43
N GLN A 15 -9.74 3.14 19.74
CA GLN A 15 -10.13 1.75 19.52
C GLN A 15 -10.35 1.44 18.03
N VAL A 16 -10.74 2.45 17.23
CA VAL A 16 -10.81 2.31 15.77
C VAL A 16 -9.41 2.42 15.21
N LYS A 17 -8.89 1.38 14.63
CA LYS A 17 -7.54 1.30 14.08
C LYS A 17 -7.56 1.36 12.56
N LEU A 18 -6.40 1.62 11.97
CA LEU A 18 -6.22 1.79 10.53
C LEU A 18 -5.42 0.62 9.97
N ILE A 19 -5.96 -0.01 8.93
CA ILE A 19 -5.17 -0.74 7.94
C ILE A 19 -4.76 0.27 6.89
N LEU A 20 -3.48 0.58 6.81
CA LEU A 20 -2.94 1.48 5.79
C LEU A 20 -2.68 0.69 4.51
N ASP A 21 -3.51 0.89 3.51
CA ASP A 21 -3.34 0.28 2.18
C ASP A 21 -2.79 1.32 1.20
N THR A 22 -1.57 1.09 0.72
CA THR A 22 -0.86 2.05 -0.14
C THR A 22 -1.48 2.18 -1.53
N GLY A 23 -1.91 1.07 -2.12
CA GLY A 23 -2.49 1.05 -3.47
C GLY A 23 -3.89 1.67 -3.50
N HIS A 24 -4.75 1.29 -2.56
CA HIS A 24 -6.10 1.88 -2.47
C HIS A 24 -6.05 3.38 -2.19
N MET A 25 -5.13 3.83 -1.34
CA MET A 25 -4.97 5.26 -1.06
C MET A 25 -4.55 6.02 -2.32
N LEU A 26 -3.59 5.49 -3.08
CA LEU A 26 -3.17 6.10 -4.34
C LEU A 26 -4.25 6.07 -5.41
N PHE A 27 -5.00 4.97 -5.54
CA PHE A 27 -6.12 4.89 -6.47
C PHE A 27 -7.18 5.96 -6.17
N ALA A 28 -7.41 6.23 -4.88
CA ALA A 28 -8.28 7.32 -4.42
C ALA A 28 -7.61 8.71 -4.49
N GLN A 29 -6.46 8.84 -5.14
CA GLN A 29 -5.67 10.07 -5.30
C GLN A 29 -5.23 10.68 -3.95
N GLY A 30 -5.07 9.86 -2.93
CA GLY A 30 -4.60 10.26 -1.61
C GLY A 30 -3.10 10.03 -1.41
N ASN A 31 -2.58 10.62 -0.35
CA ASN A 31 -1.19 10.50 0.08
C ASN A 31 -1.08 9.63 1.34
N PHE A 32 -0.70 8.35 1.17
CA PHE A 32 -0.58 7.42 2.29
C PHE A 32 0.52 7.79 3.28
N ILE A 33 1.57 8.51 2.85
CA ILE A 33 2.63 9.01 3.76
C ILE A 33 2.08 10.09 4.68
N GLU A 34 1.26 10.99 4.16
CA GLU A 34 0.62 12.05 4.95
C GLU A 34 -0.34 11.44 5.99
N VAL A 35 -1.19 10.51 5.56
CA VAL A 35 -2.08 9.77 6.48
C VAL A 35 -1.29 9.02 7.55
N ALA A 36 -0.18 8.36 7.16
CA ALA A 36 0.69 7.68 8.11
C ALA A 36 1.27 8.62 9.17
N ASN A 37 1.74 9.80 8.76
CA ASN A 37 2.29 10.80 9.69
C ASN A 37 1.22 11.34 10.65
N ASN A 38 0.02 11.63 10.14
CA ASN A 38 -1.06 12.24 10.93
C ASN A 38 -1.68 11.26 11.93
N PHE A 39 -1.73 9.96 11.58
CA PHE A 39 -2.45 8.94 12.35
C PHE A 39 -1.57 7.74 12.75
N ARG A 40 -0.30 8.00 13.03
CA ARG A 40 0.70 6.99 13.37
C ARG A 40 0.20 5.94 14.37
N GLU A 41 -0.36 6.39 15.50
CA GLU A 41 -0.81 5.55 16.60
C GLU A 41 -2.06 4.71 16.28
N ARG A 42 -2.68 5.00 15.14
CA ARG A 42 -3.86 4.28 14.66
C ARG A 42 -3.48 3.13 13.73
N ILE A 43 -2.28 3.13 13.15
CA ILE A 43 -1.84 2.11 12.18
C ILE A 43 -1.44 0.83 12.94
N ILE A 44 -2.15 -0.26 12.66
CA ILE A 44 -1.85 -1.59 13.22
C ILE A 44 -1.54 -2.62 12.14
N HIS A 45 -1.76 -2.28 10.88
CA HIS A 45 -1.59 -3.18 9.76
C HIS A 45 -1.29 -2.39 8.50
N VAL A 46 -0.39 -2.89 7.66
CA VAL A 46 -0.03 -2.23 6.39
C VAL A 46 -0.21 -3.22 5.25
N HIS A 47 -1.06 -2.87 4.29
CA HIS A 47 -1.11 -3.55 3.00
C HIS A 47 -0.16 -2.86 2.02
N CYS A 48 0.89 -3.57 1.68
CA CYS A 48 1.86 -3.16 0.70
C CYS A 48 1.35 -3.55 -0.69
N LYS A 49 0.43 -2.78 -1.20
CA LYS A 49 -0.18 -2.92 -2.53
C LYS A 49 0.39 -1.85 -3.44
N ASP A 50 0.96 -2.26 -4.55
CA ASP A 50 1.54 -1.34 -5.53
C ASP A 50 0.59 -1.11 -6.71
N MET A 51 0.93 -0.17 -7.56
CA MET A 51 0.13 0.20 -8.73
C MET A 51 0.99 0.38 -9.97
N ARG A 52 0.43 0.01 -11.12
CA ARG A 52 1.04 0.30 -12.42
C ARG A 52 0.64 1.69 -12.87
N LYS A 53 1.63 2.58 -12.96
CA LYS A 53 1.43 4.02 -13.24
C LYS A 53 0.61 4.28 -14.50
N ASN A 54 0.94 3.61 -15.58
CA ASN A 54 0.26 3.78 -16.87
C ASN A 54 -1.22 3.38 -16.82
N VAL A 55 -1.56 2.33 -16.03
CA VAL A 55 -2.95 1.89 -15.87
C VAL A 55 -3.72 2.83 -14.95
N LEU A 56 -3.09 3.33 -13.88
CA LEU A 56 -3.68 4.34 -13.02
C LEU A 56 -4.01 5.62 -13.81
N GLU A 57 -3.04 6.16 -14.57
CA GLU A 57 -3.23 7.34 -15.40
C GLU A 57 -4.37 7.16 -16.44
N LYS A 58 -4.42 5.99 -17.07
CA LYS A 58 -5.52 5.63 -17.97
C LYS A 58 -6.85 5.60 -17.24
N SER A 59 -6.89 4.94 -16.07
CA SER A 59 -8.12 4.79 -15.28
C SER A 59 -8.70 6.15 -14.87
N LEU A 60 -7.84 7.08 -14.45
CA LEU A 60 -8.26 8.43 -14.08
C LEU A 60 -8.72 9.23 -15.32
N LYS A 61 -8.01 9.12 -16.45
CA LYS A 61 -8.34 9.84 -17.68
C LYS A 61 -9.67 9.39 -18.29
N GLU A 62 -9.95 8.09 -18.23
CA GLU A 62 -11.12 7.48 -18.86
C GLU A 62 -12.28 7.27 -17.88
N ASP A 63 -12.13 7.76 -16.64
CA ASP A 63 -13.10 7.60 -15.55
C ASP A 63 -13.55 6.13 -15.35
N LEU A 64 -12.56 5.23 -15.35
CA LEU A 64 -12.84 3.80 -15.20
C LEU A 64 -13.35 3.51 -13.78
N SER A 65 -14.36 2.65 -13.69
CA SER A 65 -14.77 2.12 -12.40
C SER A 65 -13.62 1.31 -11.76
N PHE A 66 -13.64 1.18 -10.43
CA PHE A 66 -12.67 0.35 -9.70
C PHE A 66 -12.51 -1.05 -10.32
N ARG A 67 -13.64 -1.70 -10.65
CA ARG A 67 -13.61 -3.03 -11.26
C ARG A 67 -12.91 -3.04 -12.63
N GLN A 68 -13.16 -2.04 -13.46
CA GLN A 68 -12.49 -1.95 -14.77
C GLN A 68 -10.99 -1.74 -14.60
N ALA A 69 -10.58 -0.81 -13.73
CA ALA A 69 -9.18 -0.56 -13.42
C ALA A 69 -8.48 -1.83 -12.88
N PHE A 70 -9.14 -2.57 -11.98
CA PHE A 70 -8.67 -3.86 -11.49
C PHE A 70 -8.45 -4.87 -12.62
N LEU A 71 -9.45 -5.05 -13.50
CA LEU A 71 -9.37 -6.00 -14.62
C LEU A 71 -8.30 -5.62 -15.66
N GLU A 72 -7.99 -4.33 -15.78
CA GLU A 72 -6.88 -3.83 -16.59
C GLU A 72 -5.51 -3.97 -15.91
N GLY A 73 -5.50 -4.38 -14.65
CA GLY A 73 -4.27 -4.65 -13.88
C GLY A 73 -3.67 -3.40 -13.26
N ALA A 74 -4.50 -2.48 -12.76
CA ALA A 74 -4.04 -1.28 -12.05
C ALA A 74 -3.23 -1.63 -10.81
N PHE A 75 -3.67 -2.65 -10.06
CA PHE A 75 -2.99 -3.09 -8.84
C PHE A 75 -1.95 -4.16 -9.11
N THR A 76 -0.89 -4.14 -8.30
CA THR A 76 0.19 -5.12 -8.36
C THR A 76 0.91 -5.21 -7.02
N VAL A 77 2.00 -5.96 -6.95
CA VAL A 77 2.85 -6.11 -5.76
C VAL A 77 3.98 -5.10 -5.74
N PRO A 78 4.55 -4.79 -4.55
CA PRO A 78 5.77 -3.99 -4.45
C PRO A 78 6.88 -4.47 -5.37
N GLY A 79 7.50 -3.54 -6.10
CA GLY A 79 8.57 -3.84 -7.04
C GLY A 79 8.13 -4.16 -8.47
N ASP A 80 6.84 -4.37 -8.72
CA ASP A 80 6.26 -4.46 -10.08
C ASP A 80 5.42 -3.21 -10.42
N GLY A 81 5.25 -2.30 -9.47
CA GLY A 81 4.58 -1.03 -9.64
C GLY A 81 5.52 0.17 -9.61
N PHE A 82 5.00 1.32 -9.20
CA PHE A 82 5.78 2.56 -9.17
C PHE A 82 5.98 3.16 -7.77
N ILE A 83 5.46 2.51 -6.72
CA ILE A 83 5.59 3.01 -5.36
C ILE A 83 7.02 2.79 -4.86
N ASP A 84 7.67 3.88 -4.43
CA ASP A 84 8.86 3.77 -3.61
C ASP A 84 8.46 3.53 -2.14
N TYR A 85 8.78 2.34 -1.63
CA TYR A 85 8.45 1.95 -0.26
C TYR A 85 9.47 2.43 0.78
N GLU A 86 10.64 2.91 0.38
CA GLU A 86 11.68 3.33 1.33
C GLU A 86 11.19 4.44 2.28
N PRO A 87 10.48 5.49 1.83
CA PRO A 87 9.94 6.51 2.73
C PRO A 87 8.97 5.95 3.76
N LEU A 88 8.03 5.08 3.34
CA LEU A 88 7.06 4.46 4.26
C LEU A 88 7.76 3.55 5.29
N LEU A 89 8.63 2.66 4.84
CA LEU A 89 9.34 1.73 5.73
C LEU A 89 10.27 2.47 6.70
N THR A 90 10.91 3.55 6.24
CA THR A 90 11.70 4.42 7.12
C THR A 90 10.82 5.11 8.17
N PHE A 91 9.63 5.56 7.80
CA PHE A 91 8.67 6.12 8.75
C PHE A 91 8.22 5.06 9.77
N LEU A 92 7.86 3.86 9.33
CA LEU A 92 7.44 2.76 10.20
C LEU A 92 8.54 2.38 11.20
N LYS A 93 9.80 2.28 10.74
CA LYS A 93 10.98 2.07 11.61
C LYS A 93 11.08 3.15 12.69
N LYS A 94 11.05 4.43 12.30
CA LYS A 94 11.15 5.56 13.23
C LYS A 94 9.98 5.65 14.20
N SER A 95 8.83 5.11 13.82
CA SER A 95 7.62 5.06 14.64
C SER A 95 7.58 3.88 15.61
N ASN A 96 8.59 3.00 15.59
CA ASN A 96 8.58 1.73 16.32
C ASN A 96 7.33 0.90 15.99
N TYR A 97 6.92 0.90 14.72
CA TYR A 97 5.79 0.11 14.28
C TYR A 97 6.06 -1.37 14.51
N ASN A 98 5.11 -2.04 15.14
CA ASN A 98 5.15 -3.48 15.41
C ASN A 98 3.85 -4.11 14.91
N GLY A 99 3.83 -4.45 13.64
CA GLY A 99 2.66 -5.02 12.96
C GLY A 99 3.07 -5.68 11.65
N TRP A 100 2.10 -6.08 10.86
CA TRP A 100 2.33 -6.81 9.62
C TRP A 100 2.56 -5.88 8.43
N LEU A 101 3.52 -6.24 7.59
CA LEU A 101 3.67 -5.75 6.23
C LEU A 101 3.17 -6.84 5.29
N VAL A 102 1.97 -6.67 4.77
CA VAL A 102 1.32 -7.68 3.94
C VAL A 102 1.52 -7.36 2.47
N VAL A 103 2.20 -8.25 1.75
CA VAL A 103 2.23 -8.19 0.28
C VAL A 103 0.86 -8.58 -0.23
N GLU A 104 0.15 -7.63 -0.78
CA GLU A 104 -1.16 -7.84 -1.35
C GLU A 104 -1.22 -7.35 -2.79
N ALA A 105 -1.86 -8.14 -3.65
CA ALA A 105 -2.10 -7.76 -5.02
C ALA A 105 -3.51 -8.19 -5.41
N GLU A 106 -4.33 -7.24 -5.78
CA GLU A 106 -5.61 -7.53 -6.41
C GLU A 106 -5.37 -7.68 -7.92
N GLN A 107 -5.12 -8.90 -8.35
CA GLN A 107 -4.77 -9.23 -9.74
C GLN A 107 -5.56 -10.44 -10.24
N ASP A 108 -5.80 -10.45 -11.54
CA ASP A 108 -6.36 -11.63 -12.21
C ASP A 108 -5.31 -12.76 -12.21
N PRO A 109 -5.55 -13.89 -11.53
CA PRO A 109 -4.58 -14.99 -11.43
C PRO A 109 -4.27 -15.65 -12.78
N ALA A 110 -5.12 -15.45 -13.79
CA ALA A 110 -4.84 -15.93 -15.15
C ALA A 110 -3.76 -15.09 -15.85
N LYS A 111 -3.55 -13.86 -15.41
CA LYS A 111 -2.55 -12.92 -15.97
C LYS A 111 -1.32 -12.77 -15.05
N ALA A 112 -1.50 -12.95 -13.76
CA ALA A 112 -0.47 -12.76 -12.75
C ALA A 112 -0.45 -13.98 -11.81
N ASN A 113 0.55 -14.84 -11.96
CA ASN A 113 0.67 -16.03 -11.11
C ASN A 113 0.87 -15.60 -9.64
N PRO A 114 -0.03 -15.95 -8.71
CA PRO A 114 0.01 -15.45 -7.34
C PRO A 114 1.31 -15.75 -6.60
N LEU A 115 1.89 -16.94 -6.79
CA LEU A 115 3.14 -17.30 -6.13
C LEU A 115 4.34 -16.50 -6.65
N GLU A 116 4.41 -16.28 -7.95
CA GLU A 116 5.49 -15.50 -8.55
C GLU A 116 5.43 -14.04 -8.10
N TYR A 117 4.23 -13.45 -8.12
CA TYR A 117 4.02 -12.07 -7.68
C TYR A 117 4.26 -11.91 -6.17
N ALA A 118 3.82 -12.86 -5.34
CA ALA A 118 4.14 -12.84 -3.91
C ALA A 118 5.66 -12.83 -3.67
N LYS A 119 6.43 -13.63 -4.42
CA LYS A 119 7.90 -13.63 -4.34
C LYS A 119 8.52 -12.30 -4.77
N ILE A 120 8.00 -11.66 -5.81
CA ILE A 120 8.46 -10.33 -6.26
C ILE A 120 8.29 -9.32 -5.12
N GLY A 121 7.07 -9.21 -4.57
CA GLY A 121 6.76 -8.26 -3.50
C GLY A 121 7.57 -8.51 -2.24
N HIS A 122 7.66 -9.76 -1.81
CA HIS A 122 8.46 -10.17 -0.65
C HIS A 122 9.95 -9.81 -0.84
N ASN A 123 10.54 -10.14 -1.99
CA ASN A 123 11.95 -9.86 -2.25
C ASN A 123 12.24 -8.35 -2.29
N TYR A 124 11.35 -7.57 -2.92
CA TYR A 124 11.50 -6.12 -2.97
C TYR A 124 11.46 -5.52 -1.57
N LEU A 125 10.42 -5.79 -0.77
CA LEU A 125 10.31 -5.26 0.59
C LEU A 125 11.48 -5.70 1.48
N SER A 126 11.88 -6.97 1.41
CA SER A 126 13.03 -7.49 2.16
C SER A 126 14.32 -6.74 1.81
N ASN A 127 14.54 -6.41 0.54
CA ASN A 127 15.71 -5.65 0.12
C ASN A 127 15.66 -4.20 0.63
N VAL A 128 14.50 -3.55 0.59
CA VAL A 128 14.34 -2.20 1.14
C VAL A 128 14.56 -2.23 2.66
N CYS A 129 13.97 -3.19 3.38
CA CYS A 129 14.17 -3.34 4.82
C CYS A 129 15.65 -3.50 5.17
N LYS A 130 16.38 -4.36 4.46
CA LYS A 130 17.83 -4.53 4.63
C LYS A 130 18.60 -3.23 4.39
N LYS A 131 18.26 -2.49 3.34
CA LYS A 131 18.91 -1.21 2.99
C LYS A 131 18.80 -0.18 4.10
N ILE A 132 17.69 -0.17 4.83
CA ILE A 132 17.41 0.80 5.90
C ILE A 132 17.63 0.22 7.31
N ASP A 133 18.20 -0.97 7.45
CA ASP A 133 18.38 -1.70 8.71
C ASP A 133 17.07 -1.84 9.51
N LEU A 134 15.98 -2.18 8.85
CA LEU A 134 14.70 -2.54 9.47
C LEU A 134 14.67 -4.07 9.63
N GLU A 135 14.64 -4.53 10.88
CA GLU A 135 14.45 -5.95 11.17
C GLU A 135 13.02 -6.39 10.89
N ILE A 136 12.86 -7.52 10.23
CA ILE A 136 11.58 -8.17 9.96
C ILE A 136 11.66 -9.64 10.37
N ASP A 137 10.65 -10.11 11.09
CA ASP A 137 10.45 -11.53 11.37
C ASP A 137 9.75 -12.18 10.16
N LEU A 138 10.31 -13.30 9.67
CA LEU A 138 9.83 -14.01 8.48
C LEU A 138 9.18 -15.34 8.86
#